data_f0ed4439ec6aa316e6ae32934738e622
#
_entry.id   f0ed4439ec6aa316e6ae32934738e622
#
_cell.length_a   1.000
_cell.length_b   1.000
_cell.length_c   1.000
_cell.angle_alpha   90.00
_cell.angle_beta   90.00
_cell.angle_gamma   90.00
#
_symmetry.space_group_name_H-M   'P 1'
#
loop_
_entity.id
_entity.type
_entity.pdbx_description
1 polymer ?
#
loop_
_entity_poly.entity_id
_entity_poly.type
_entity_poly.pdbx_seq_one_letter_code
_entity_poly.pdbx_strand_id
1 'polypeptide(L)'
;MYYYYLYYLKANFLYLLKKFKNIITQTENHLGYLTLNRQNENNALDIKTSEEIYEGLKELEQDQAVKIILICGNQKFFSPGADIKELNQLDSNSAKIKGLFNFFDRIKEIKIPIIAAVEGYALGGGMELALMCDLIIASKKAKFSQPEINLGLLPGIGGTQRLKYYLGKHNANYLC
;
A
#
# COMPACT_ATOMS: atom_id res chain seq x y z
N MET A 1 -19.42 -15.82 -17.96
CA MET A 1 -19.53 -14.56 -18.73
C MET A 1 -20.45 -13.53 -18.06
N TYR A 2 -21.61 -13.93 -17.50
CA TYR A 2 -22.56 -13.02 -16.83
C TYR A 2 -22.03 -12.38 -15.52
N TYR A 3 -21.24 -13.11 -14.73
CA TYR A 3 -20.63 -12.61 -13.49
C TYR A 3 -19.59 -11.52 -13.73
N TYR A 4 -18.82 -11.61 -14.82
CA TYR A 4 -17.84 -10.58 -15.21
C TYR A 4 -18.51 -9.27 -15.65
N TYR A 5 -19.67 -9.36 -16.28
CA TYR A 5 -20.43 -8.19 -16.75
C TYR A 5 -21.09 -7.44 -15.59
N LEU A 6 -21.63 -8.16 -14.61
CA LEU A 6 -22.17 -7.56 -13.37
C LEU A 6 -21.07 -6.92 -12.50
N TYR A 7 -19.89 -7.53 -12.48
CA TYR A 7 -18.72 -6.95 -11.82
C TYR A 7 -18.27 -5.65 -12.49
N TYR A 8 -18.27 -5.61 -13.82
CA TYR A 8 -17.93 -4.43 -14.63
C TYR A 8 -18.96 -3.30 -14.48
N LEU A 9 -20.25 -3.62 -14.41
CA LEU A 9 -21.33 -2.65 -14.21
C LEU A 9 -21.34 -2.10 -12.77
N LYS A 10 -21.11 -2.93 -11.75
CA LYS A 10 -20.93 -2.47 -10.36
C LYS A 10 -19.70 -1.57 -10.21
N ALA A 11 -18.59 -1.95 -10.81
CA ALA A 11 -17.38 -1.13 -10.80
C ALA A 11 -17.59 0.25 -11.48
N ASN A 12 -18.34 0.30 -12.59
CA ASN A 12 -18.64 1.56 -13.28
C ASN A 12 -19.68 2.43 -12.56
N PHE A 13 -20.64 1.85 -11.82
CA PHE A 13 -21.60 2.62 -11.02
C PHE A 13 -20.95 3.23 -9.77
N LEU A 14 -19.98 2.52 -9.15
CA LEU A 14 -19.16 3.03 -8.04
C LEU A 14 -18.14 4.10 -8.48
N TYR A 15 -17.81 4.16 -9.77
CA TYR A 15 -16.94 5.21 -10.34
C TYR A 15 -17.55 6.62 -10.24
N LEU A 16 -18.87 6.73 -10.10
CA LEU A 16 -19.60 8.01 -9.98
C LEU A 16 -19.60 8.60 -8.56
N LEU A 17 -19.11 7.84 -7.55
CA LEU A 17 -19.00 8.29 -6.16
C LEU A 17 -17.57 8.14 -5.63
N LYS A 18 -16.55 8.47 -6.42
CA LYS A 18 -15.15 8.38 -5.97
C LYS A 18 -14.90 9.33 -4.80
N LYS A 19 -14.95 8.78 -3.58
CA LYS A 19 -14.48 9.46 -2.37
C LYS A 19 -12.95 9.65 -2.40
N PHE A 20 -12.23 8.68 -2.96
CA PHE A 20 -10.77 8.67 -3.08
C PHE A 20 -10.33 8.69 -4.54
N LYS A 21 -9.19 9.34 -4.82
CA LYS A 21 -8.62 9.44 -6.16
C LYS A 21 -7.72 8.24 -6.49
N ASN A 22 -6.88 7.86 -5.55
CA ASN A 22 -5.76 6.93 -5.75
C ASN A 22 -6.00 5.55 -5.13
N ILE A 23 -7.10 5.38 -4.40
CA ILE A 23 -7.52 4.08 -3.85
C ILE A 23 -8.99 3.81 -4.12
N ILE A 24 -9.40 2.57 -3.90
CA ILE A 24 -10.80 2.14 -3.89
C ILE A 24 -11.03 1.36 -2.60
N THR A 25 -12.09 1.70 -1.85
CA THR A 25 -12.56 0.93 -0.69
C THR A 25 -13.83 0.17 -1.03
N GLN A 26 -13.94 -1.07 -0.59
CA GLN A 26 -15.13 -1.93 -0.77
C GLN A 26 -15.29 -2.84 0.44
N THR A 27 -16.52 -3.20 0.80
CA THR A 27 -16.83 -4.18 1.84
C THR A 27 -17.60 -5.34 1.24
N GLU A 28 -17.14 -6.57 1.49
CA GLU A 28 -17.82 -7.80 1.08
C GLU A 28 -17.54 -8.92 2.11
N ASN A 29 -18.60 -9.61 2.58
CA ASN A 29 -18.49 -10.79 3.45
C ASN A 29 -17.54 -10.60 4.66
N HIS A 30 -17.67 -9.49 5.39
CA HIS A 30 -16.83 -9.09 6.53
C HIS A 30 -15.37 -8.72 6.17
N LEU A 31 -15.01 -8.69 4.90
CA LEU A 31 -13.73 -8.23 4.41
C LEU A 31 -13.84 -6.80 3.90
N GLY A 32 -12.98 -5.94 4.38
CA GLY A 32 -12.73 -4.62 3.81
C GLY A 32 -11.60 -4.71 2.80
N TYR A 33 -11.83 -4.27 1.58
CA TYR A 33 -10.80 -4.18 0.54
C TYR A 33 -10.36 -2.74 0.39
N LEU A 34 -9.07 -2.50 0.50
CA LEU A 34 -8.42 -1.26 0.09
C LEU A 34 -7.52 -1.56 -1.11
N THR A 35 -7.96 -1.16 -2.29
CA THR A 35 -7.22 -1.41 -3.53
C THR A 35 -6.49 -0.15 -3.96
N LEU A 36 -5.16 -0.24 -4.11
CA LEU A 36 -4.35 0.82 -4.72
C LEU A 36 -4.74 0.97 -6.19
N ASN A 37 -5.11 2.18 -6.63
CA ASN A 37 -5.68 2.44 -7.95
C ASN A 37 -5.04 3.63 -8.66
N ARG A 38 -3.74 3.77 -8.52
CA ARG A 38 -2.93 4.78 -9.22
C ARG A 38 -2.25 4.15 -10.42
N GLN A 39 -3.05 3.69 -11.40
CA GLN A 39 -2.60 2.80 -12.48
C GLN A 39 -1.53 3.42 -13.39
N ASN A 40 -1.64 4.71 -13.72
CA ASN A 40 -0.70 5.40 -14.61
C ASN A 40 0.72 5.49 -14.01
N GLU A 41 0.81 5.48 -12.69
CA GLU A 41 2.05 5.52 -11.92
C GLU A 41 2.38 4.16 -11.26
N ASN A 42 1.78 3.06 -11.76
CA ASN A 42 2.00 1.70 -11.26
C ASN A 42 1.77 1.55 -9.74
N ASN A 43 0.88 2.33 -9.15
CA ASN A 43 0.62 2.40 -7.70
C ASN A 43 1.80 2.97 -6.89
N ALA A 44 2.60 3.89 -7.47
CA ALA A 44 3.60 4.64 -6.71
C ALA A 44 2.92 5.47 -5.59
N LEU A 45 3.60 5.56 -4.45
CA LEU A 45 3.10 6.20 -3.23
C LEU A 45 3.55 7.67 -3.19
N ASP A 46 2.62 8.58 -3.47
CA ASP A 46 2.77 10.00 -3.19
C ASP A 46 2.12 10.37 -1.85
N ILE A 47 2.26 11.61 -1.40
CA ILE A 47 1.67 12.10 -0.16
C ILE A 47 0.16 11.89 -0.17
N LYS A 48 -0.50 12.21 -1.30
CA LYS A 48 -1.96 12.05 -1.41
C LYS A 48 -2.40 10.61 -1.32
N THR A 49 -1.69 9.68 -1.96
CA THR A 49 -1.97 8.24 -1.86
C THR A 49 -1.79 7.75 -0.44
N SER A 50 -0.74 8.19 0.25
CA SER A 50 -0.46 7.82 1.65
C SER A 50 -1.56 8.30 2.60
N GLU A 51 -2.02 9.53 2.41
CA GLU A 51 -3.18 10.10 3.12
C GLU A 51 -4.44 9.26 2.88
N GLU A 52 -4.75 8.99 1.60
CA GLU A 52 -5.95 8.22 1.22
C GLU A 52 -5.90 6.78 1.75
N ILE A 53 -4.72 6.14 1.78
CA ILE A 53 -4.56 4.81 2.39
C ILE A 53 -4.98 4.87 3.86
N TYR A 54 -4.45 5.82 4.63
CA TYR A 54 -4.81 5.94 6.03
C TYR A 54 -6.30 6.23 6.25
N GLU A 55 -6.85 7.18 5.48
CA GLU A 55 -8.28 7.52 5.56
C GLU A 55 -9.18 6.35 5.17
N GLY A 56 -8.81 5.61 4.11
CA GLY A 56 -9.53 4.41 3.68
C GLY A 56 -9.48 3.28 4.71
N LEU A 57 -8.34 3.07 5.37
CA LEU A 57 -8.23 2.12 6.48
C LEU A 57 -9.12 2.51 7.65
N LYS A 58 -9.16 3.79 8.01
CA LYS A 58 -10.04 4.31 9.07
C LYS A 58 -11.52 4.15 8.72
N GLU A 59 -11.89 4.38 7.47
CA GLU A 59 -13.27 4.19 7.01
C GLU A 59 -13.68 2.72 7.13
N LEU A 60 -12.84 1.79 6.64
CA LEU A 60 -13.10 0.36 6.73
C LEU A 60 -13.14 -0.13 8.19
N GLU A 61 -12.30 0.40 9.07
CA GLU A 61 -12.33 0.08 10.51
C GLU A 61 -13.64 0.52 11.19
N GLN A 62 -14.23 1.66 10.76
CA GLN A 62 -15.48 2.18 11.31
C GLN A 62 -16.71 1.38 10.87
N ASP A 63 -16.62 0.65 9.76
CA ASP A 63 -17.68 -0.26 9.32
C ASP A 63 -17.73 -1.50 10.22
N GLN A 64 -18.76 -1.61 11.06
CA GLN A 64 -18.93 -2.73 12.01
C GLN A 64 -19.03 -4.10 11.33
N ALA A 65 -19.39 -4.14 10.05
CA ALA A 65 -19.41 -5.38 9.27
C ALA A 65 -18.00 -5.88 8.94
N VAL A 66 -17.01 -4.98 8.83
CA VAL A 66 -15.62 -5.33 8.49
C VAL A 66 -14.91 -5.91 9.71
N LYS A 67 -14.25 -7.04 9.52
CA LYS A 67 -13.46 -7.74 10.56
C LYS A 67 -11.98 -7.85 10.19
N ILE A 68 -11.66 -7.78 8.92
CA ILE A 68 -10.30 -7.87 8.38
C ILE A 68 -10.21 -6.93 7.19
N ILE A 69 -9.09 -6.23 7.04
CA ILE A 69 -8.83 -5.40 5.87
C ILE A 69 -7.77 -6.08 4.99
N LEU A 70 -8.02 -6.11 3.68
CA LEU A 70 -7.04 -6.51 2.68
C LEU A 70 -6.56 -5.28 1.92
N ILE A 71 -5.24 -5.05 1.91
CA ILE A 71 -4.62 -4.08 1.01
C ILE A 71 -4.17 -4.82 -0.24
N CYS A 72 -4.65 -4.38 -1.40
CA CYS A 72 -4.39 -4.99 -2.70
C CYS A 72 -3.76 -3.99 -3.65
N GLY A 73 -2.96 -4.49 -4.59
CA GLY A 73 -2.55 -3.75 -5.79
C GLY A 73 -3.20 -4.31 -7.05
N ASN A 74 -2.51 -4.22 -8.17
CA ASN A 74 -2.89 -4.91 -9.40
C ASN A 74 -1.96 -6.11 -9.67
N GLN A 75 -2.24 -6.88 -10.72
CA GLN A 75 -1.48 -8.10 -11.07
C GLN A 75 0.02 -7.86 -11.33
N LYS A 76 0.41 -6.65 -11.76
CA LYS A 76 1.80 -6.31 -12.09
C LYS A 76 2.49 -5.60 -10.94
N PHE A 77 1.78 -4.73 -10.24
CA PHE A 77 2.32 -3.94 -9.14
C PHE A 77 1.37 -3.95 -7.94
N PHE A 78 1.86 -4.43 -6.81
CA PHE A 78 1.33 -4.02 -5.53
C PHE A 78 1.66 -2.53 -5.35
N SER A 79 2.95 -2.20 -5.24
CA SER A 79 3.47 -0.84 -5.33
C SER A 79 4.99 -0.85 -5.59
N PRO A 80 5.52 0.00 -6.48
CA PRO A 80 6.96 0.16 -6.71
C PRO A 80 7.63 1.03 -5.64
N GLY A 81 6.89 1.57 -4.66
CA GLY A 81 7.39 2.46 -3.63
C GLY A 81 7.04 3.92 -3.85
N ALA A 82 7.83 4.81 -3.27
CA ALA A 82 7.58 6.24 -3.31
C ALA A 82 7.59 6.81 -4.74
N ASP A 83 6.78 7.84 -4.98
CA ASP A 83 6.79 8.57 -6.24
C ASP A 83 8.05 9.43 -6.35
N ILE A 84 9.00 8.98 -7.19
CA ILE A 84 10.31 9.64 -7.36
C ILE A 84 10.15 11.06 -7.90
N LYS A 85 9.11 11.33 -8.71
CA LYS A 85 8.87 12.68 -9.25
C LYS A 85 8.49 13.65 -8.12
N GLU A 86 7.68 13.17 -7.17
CA GLU A 86 7.35 13.96 -5.99
C GLU A 86 8.55 14.10 -5.06
N LEU A 87 9.29 13.02 -4.79
CA LEU A 87 10.49 13.06 -3.94
C LEU A 87 11.53 14.07 -4.45
N ASN A 88 11.76 14.14 -5.75
CA ASN A 88 12.70 15.09 -6.36
C ASN A 88 12.28 16.58 -6.20
N GLN A 89 11.02 16.84 -5.89
CA GLN A 89 10.50 18.19 -5.64
C GLN A 89 10.49 18.56 -4.16
N LEU A 90 10.80 17.60 -3.28
CA LEU A 90 10.83 17.84 -1.84
C LEU A 90 12.22 18.27 -1.42
N ASP A 91 12.32 19.44 -0.81
CA ASP A 91 13.53 19.85 -0.08
C ASP A 91 13.69 18.96 1.16
N SER A 92 14.92 18.54 1.45
CA SER A 92 15.28 17.67 2.60
C SER A 92 14.78 18.19 3.96
N ASN A 93 14.49 19.50 4.07
CA ASN A 93 13.94 20.15 5.25
C ASN A 93 12.42 20.37 5.19
N SER A 94 11.74 19.91 4.11
CA SER A 94 10.34 20.24 3.94
C SER A 94 9.46 19.46 4.91
N ALA A 95 8.46 20.15 5.49
CA ALA A 95 7.40 19.53 6.29
C ALA A 95 6.63 18.44 5.52
N LYS A 96 6.71 18.44 4.18
CA LYS A 96 6.08 17.46 3.29
C LYS A 96 6.71 16.06 3.38
N ILE A 97 8.05 15.95 3.54
CA ILE A 97 8.69 14.65 3.79
C ILE A 97 8.17 14.05 5.08
N LYS A 98 8.05 14.87 6.14
CA LYS A 98 7.45 14.42 7.41
C LYS A 98 5.98 14.02 7.22
N GLY A 99 5.23 14.69 6.35
CA GLY A 99 3.85 14.34 6.01
C GLY A 99 3.72 12.96 5.39
N LEU A 100 4.56 12.61 4.41
CA LEU A 100 4.56 11.28 3.78
C LEU A 100 4.73 10.16 4.82
N PHE A 101 5.66 10.31 5.74
CA PHE A 101 5.95 9.30 6.77
C PHE A 101 4.89 9.26 7.87
N ASN A 102 4.29 10.39 8.24
CA ASN A 102 3.28 10.46 9.32
C ASN A 102 2.05 9.59 9.04
N PHE A 103 1.58 9.50 7.80
CA PHE A 103 0.40 8.68 7.48
C PHE A 103 0.70 7.20 7.68
N PHE A 104 1.88 6.74 7.27
CA PHE A 104 2.29 5.36 7.47
C PHE A 104 2.49 5.01 8.94
N ASP A 105 3.07 5.91 9.74
CA ASP A 105 3.21 5.71 11.19
C ASP A 105 1.86 5.55 11.90
N ARG A 106 0.80 6.14 11.35
CA ARG A 106 -0.54 6.06 11.90
C ARG A 106 -1.29 4.78 11.52
N ILE A 107 -0.82 3.99 10.56
CA ILE A 107 -1.43 2.68 10.23
C ILE A 107 -1.50 1.77 11.47
N LYS A 108 -0.53 1.86 12.38
CA LYS A 108 -0.54 1.15 13.68
C LYS A 108 -1.72 1.51 14.61
N GLU A 109 -2.45 2.60 14.35
CA GLU A 109 -3.63 2.99 15.10
C GLU A 109 -4.87 2.14 14.73
N ILE A 110 -4.84 1.46 13.57
CA ILE A 110 -5.91 0.57 13.11
C ILE A 110 -5.90 -0.69 14.00
N LYS A 111 -7.07 -1.04 14.54
CA LYS A 111 -7.21 -2.11 15.55
C LYS A 111 -7.66 -3.44 14.97
N ILE A 112 -8.19 -3.46 13.76
CA ILE A 112 -8.58 -4.70 13.08
C ILE A 112 -7.42 -5.20 12.21
N PRO A 113 -7.28 -6.54 12.01
CA PRO A 113 -6.18 -7.10 11.25
C PRO A 113 -6.11 -6.57 9.82
N ILE A 114 -4.91 -6.27 9.37
CA ILE A 114 -4.61 -5.82 8.01
C ILE A 114 -3.75 -6.88 7.31
N ILE A 115 -4.16 -7.31 6.14
CA ILE A 115 -3.44 -8.29 5.31
C ILE A 115 -3.00 -7.61 4.01
N ALA A 116 -1.73 -7.69 3.67
CA ALA A 116 -1.25 -7.33 2.34
C ALA A 116 -1.43 -8.50 1.37
N ALA A 117 -2.26 -8.33 0.34
CA ALA A 117 -2.41 -9.28 -0.76
C ALA A 117 -1.53 -8.85 -1.93
N VAL A 118 -0.34 -9.44 -2.04
CA VAL A 118 0.70 -8.99 -2.96
C VAL A 118 0.72 -9.82 -4.23
N GLU A 119 0.40 -9.19 -5.35
CA GLU A 119 0.70 -9.67 -6.69
C GLU A 119 1.74 -8.76 -7.35
N GLY A 120 2.66 -9.38 -8.14
CA GLY A 120 3.68 -8.61 -8.85
C GLY A 120 4.70 -7.94 -7.91
N TYR A 121 5.05 -6.69 -8.21
CA TYR A 121 6.14 -6.01 -7.55
C TYR A 121 5.68 -5.26 -6.29
N ALA A 122 6.35 -5.51 -5.16
CA ALA A 122 6.30 -4.74 -3.92
C ALA A 122 7.72 -4.28 -3.59
N LEU A 123 8.08 -3.04 -3.97
CA LEU A 123 9.45 -2.53 -3.91
C LEU A 123 9.52 -1.29 -3.02
N GLY A 124 10.63 -1.11 -2.32
CA GLY A 124 10.87 0.07 -1.49
C GLY A 124 9.71 0.36 -0.55
N GLY A 125 9.18 1.58 -0.57
CA GLY A 125 8.00 1.95 0.22
C GLY A 125 6.78 1.05 0.04
N GLY A 126 6.63 0.39 -1.12
CA GLY A 126 5.57 -0.61 -1.35
C GLY A 126 5.81 -1.89 -0.56
N MET A 127 7.06 -2.34 -0.46
CA MET A 127 7.42 -3.44 0.44
C MET A 127 7.28 -3.01 1.90
N GLU A 128 7.65 -1.78 2.24
CA GLU A 128 7.47 -1.25 3.59
C GLU A 128 6.00 -1.21 4.01
N LEU A 129 5.09 -0.80 3.10
CA LEU A 129 3.64 -0.86 3.32
C LEU A 129 3.17 -2.31 3.58
N ALA A 130 3.64 -3.28 2.79
CA ALA A 130 3.31 -4.69 3.02
C ALA A 130 3.82 -5.18 4.38
N LEU A 131 5.04 -4.78 4.80
CA LEU A 131 5.63 -5.12 6.09
C LEU A 131 4.94 -4.46 7.30
N MET A 132 4.11 -3.43 7.09
CA MET A 132 3.28 -2.83 8.13
C MET A 132 2.03 -3.63 8.41
N CYS A 133 1.58 -4.45 7.47
CA CYS A 133 0.42 -5.31 7.64
C CYS A 133 0.74 -6.46 8.62
N ASP A 134 -0.30 -7.01 9.26
CA ASP A 134 -0.16 -8.12 10.20
C ASP A 134 0.24 -9.43 9.50
N LEU A 135 -0.16 -9.58 8.23
CA LEU A 135 0.14 -10.75 7.41
C LEU A 135 0.37 -10.34 5.95
N ILE A 136 1.28 -11.04 5.28
CA ILE A 136 1.47 -10.91 3.83
C ILE A 136 1.06 -12.22 3.17
N ILE A 137 0.09 -12.15 2.26
CA ILE A 137 -0.25 -13.23 1.34
C ILE A 137 0.30 -12.86 -0.03
N ALA A 138 1.21 -13.67 -0.55
CA ALA A 138 1.91 -13.38 -1.79
C ALA A 138 1.59 -14.41 -2.88
N SER A 139 1.35 -13.95 -4.09
CA SER A 139 1.28 -14.82 -5.25
C SER A 139 2.66 -15.40 -5.59
N LYS A 140 2.69 -16.51 -6.35
CA LYS A 140 3.96 -17.09 -6.84
C LYS A 140 4.76 -16.12 -7.75
N LYS A 141 4.13 -15.08 -8.27
CA LYS A 141 4.73 -14.05 -9.13
C LYS A 141 5.19 -12.82 -8.34
N ALA A 142 4.87 -12.75 -7.04
CA ALA A 142 5.26 -11.61 -6.22
C ALA A 142 6.78 -11.48 -6.12
N LYS A 143 7.26 -10.23 -6.18
CA LYS A 143 8.68 -9.89 -6.06
C LYS A 143 8.84 -8.77 -5.05
N PHE A 144 9.73 -8.99 -4.10
CA PHE A 144 10.00 -8.07 -3.00
C PHE A 144 11.46 -7.60 -3.05
N SER A 145 11.69 -6.30 -2.82
CA SER A 145 13.04 -5.73 -2.64
C SER A 145 12.98 -4.36 -1.97
N GLN A 146 14.10 -3.95 -1.38
CA GLN A 146 14.35 -2.58 -0.90
C GLN A 146 15.48 -1.96 -1.77
N PRO A 147 15.16 -1.51 -2.99
CA PRO A 147 16.17 -1.09 -3.96
C PRO A 147 16.63 0.36 -3.79
N GLU A 148 16.36 1.01 -2.66
CA GLU A 148 16.62 2.42 -2.38
C GLU A 148 18.08 2.79 -2.57
N ILE A 149 19.02 1.87 -2.34
CA ILE A 149 20.46 2.08 -2.55
C ILE A 149 20.78 2.50 -3.99
N ASN A 150 20.01 2.02 -4.98
CA ASN A 150 20.20 2.40 -6.38
C ASN A 150 19.87 3.88 -6.65
N LEU A 151 19.17 4.52 -5.74
CA LEU A 151 18.79 5.93 -5.77
C LEU A 151 19.60 6.79 -4.77
N GLY A 152 20.56 6.18 -4.06
CA GLY A 152 21.29 6.86 -2.98
C GLY A 152 20.41 7.19 -1.77
N LEU A 153 19.30 6.46 -1.58
CA LEU A 153 18.34 6.65 -0.50
C LEU A 153 18.41 5.50 0.51
N LEU A 154 17.78 5.70 1.65
CA LEU A 154 17.49 4.67 2.65
C LEU A 154 15.99 4.41 2.71
N PRO A 155 15.56 3.17 3.09
CA PRO A 155 14.16 2.89 3.39
C PRO A 155 13.65 3.85 4.47
N GLY A 156 12.54 4.56 4.18
CA GLY A 156 12.07 5.68 5.00
C GLY A 156 10.84 5.39 5.86
N ILE A 157 10.15 4.26 5.62
CA ILE A 157 8.86 3.96 6.24
C ILE A 157 8.99 2.76 7.22
N GLY A 158 10.20 2.50 7.70
CA GLY A 158 10.50 1.48 8.72
C GLY A 158 11.03 0.15 8.17
N GLY A 159 11.37 0.06 6.88
CA GLY A 159 11.96 -1.12 6.27
C GLY A 159 13.27 -1.54 6.94
N THR A 160 14.12 -0.58 7.30
CA THR A 160 15.38 -0.82 8.02
C THR A 160 15.19 -1.58 9.33
N GLN A 161 14.03 -1.45 9.97
CA GLN A 161 13.72 -2.12 11.23
C GLN A 161 12.95 -3.42 11.00
N ARG A 162 11.85 -3.36 10.21
CA ARG A 162 10.95 -4.48 10.01
C ARG A 162 11.58 -5.64 9.25
N LEU A 163 12.37 -5.37 8.19
CA LEU A 163 13.06 -6.42 7.45
C LEU A 163 13.96 -7.26 8.36
N LYS A 164 14.84 -6.60 9.12
CA LYS A 164 15.73 -7.29 10.04
C LYS A 164 14.98 -8.06 11.11
N TYR A 165 13.88 -7.49 11.63
CA TYR A 165 13.07 -8.12 12.66
C TYR A 165 12.38 -9.39 12.15
N TYR A 166 11.77 -9.34 10.96
CA TYR A 166 11.00 -10.47 10.44
C TYR A 166 11.84 -11.52 9.74
N LEU A 167 12.93 -11.15 9.06
CA LEU A 167 13.69 -12.03 8.19
C LEU A 167 15.10 -12.35 8.72
N GLY A 168 15.54 -11.68 9.77
CA GLY A 168 16.90 -11.75 10.24
C GLY A 168 17.89 -11.00 9.33
N LYS A 169 19.14 -10.83 9.83
CA LYS A 169 20.15 -9.98 9.20
C LYS A 169 20.47 -10.38 7.75
N HIS A 170 20.68 -11.68 7.51
CA HIS A 170 21.18 -12.14 6.19
C HIS A 170 20.14 -11.96 5.08
N ASN A 171 18.88 -12.35 5.35
CA ASN A 171 17.81 -12.18 4.37
C ASN A 171 17.46 -10.70 4.16
N ALA A 172 17.49 -9.90 5.23
CA ALA A 172 17.28 -8.46 5.11
C ALA A 172 18.33 -7.82 4.19
N ASN A 173 19.61 -8.14 4.38
CA ASN A 173 20.70 -7.62 3.54
C ASN A 173 20.62 -8.12 2.09
N TYR A 174 20.03 -9.30 1.84
CA TYR A 174 19.86 -9.81 0.48
C TYR A 174 18.78 -9.05 -0.30
N LEU A 175 17.79 -8.51 0.40
CA LEU A 175 16.67 -7.76 -0.20
C LEU A 175 16.97 -6.26 -0.41
N CYS A 176 18.01 -5.74 0.20
CA CYS A 176 18.54 -4.40 0.00
C CYS A 176 19.66 -4.42 -1.04
#